data_bdb4a2ada59b9b2068a0cbab943e06ce
#
_entry.id   bdb4a2ada59b9b2068a0cbab943e06ce
#
_cell.length_a   1.000
_cell.length_b   1.000
_cell.length_c   1.000
_cell.angle_alpha   90.00
_cell.angle_beta   90.00
_cell.angle_gamma   90.00
#
_symmetry.space_group_name_H-M   'P 1'
#
loop_
_entity.id
_entity.type
_entity.pdbx_description
1 polymer ?
#
loop_
_entity_poly.entity_id
_entity_poly.type
_entity_poly.pdbx_seq_one_letter_code
_entity_poly.pdbx_strand_id
1 'polypeptide(L)'
;VDAGLWVIRTSCEYLRNMLDRGIWTTDMQLGVNISPKQFHDPGLIASLEHSLKSYDISPDMLTLEVTENLLIDDFESVVDKMKKIRDMGTRFAIDDFGSGYSSMIYLKRLPLDILKIDREFIANLNSDKDTLGLVEAIMMVSRHYGLDVVAEGVEKREVLEVLRSLGCDKYQGAHFSMPV
;
A
#
# COMPACT_ATOMS: atom_id res chain seq x y z
N VAL A 1 -4.24 2.95 25.53
CA VAL A 1 -4.94 2.86 24.23
C VAL A 1 -3.87 2.64 23.20
N ASP A 2 -3.92 1.48 22.56
CA ASP A 2 -2.92 1.08 21.59
C ASP A 2 -3.04 1.97 20.34
N ALA A 3 -1.96 2.68 19.98
CA ALA A 3 -1.96 3.65 18.88
C ALA A 3 -2.39 3.01 17.54
N GLY A 4 -2.10 1.71 17.35
CA GLY A 4 -2.46 0.98 16.14
C GLY A 4 -3.95 0.77 15.97
N LEU A 5 -4.62 0.37 17.03
CA LEU A 5 -6.08 0.18 17.03
C LEU A 5 -6.81 1.53 16.87
N TRP A 6 -6.22 2.59 17.40
CA TRP A 6 -6.75 3.96 17.24
C TRP A 6 -6.70 4.42 15.78
N VAL A 7 -5.60 4.16 15.06
CA VAL A 7 -5.44 4.57 13.66
C VAL A 7 -6.53 3.94 12.78
N ILE A 8 -6.74 2.62 12.88
CA ILE A 8 -7.77 1.91 12.10
C ILE A 8 -9.16 2.50 12.35
N ARG A 9 -9.52 2.68 13.64
CA ARG A 9 -10.80 3.25 14.00
C ARG A 9 -10.98 4.66 13.43
N THR A 10 -9.98 5.52 13.59
CA THR A 10 -10.00 6.90 13.09
C THR A 10 -10.11 6.95 11.56
N SER A 11 -9.44 6.01 10.87
CA SER A 11 -9.54 5.89 9.41
C SER A 11 -10.95 5.51 8.96
N CYS A 12 -11.59 4.56 9.63
CA CYS A 12 -12.98 4.18 9.32
C CYS A 12 -13.96 5.34 9.62
N GLU A 13 -13.79 6.05 10.75
CA GLU A 13 -14.56 7.22 11.09
C GLU A 13 -14.42 8.34 10.05
N TYR A 14 -13.18 8.59 9.59
CA TYR A 14 -12.90 9.55 8.54
C TYR A 14 -13.58 9.17 7.23
N LEU A 15 -13.44 7.91 6.78
CA LEU A 15 -14.09 7.40 5.58
C LEU A 15 -15.60 7.58 5.65
N ARG A 16 -16.26 7.24 6.77
CA ARG A 16 -17.69 7.41 6.94
C ARG A 16 -18.09 8.89 6.78
N ASN A 17 -17.37 9.78 7.43
CA ASN A 17 -17.62 11.22 7.33
C ASN A 17 -17.51 11.73 5.88
N MET A 18 -16.49 11.27 5.15
CA MET A 18 -16.26 11.67 3.75
C MET A 18 -17.33 11.12 2.81
N LEU A 19 -17.79 9.88 3.03
CA LEU A 19 -18.91 9.27 2.30
C LEU A 19 -20.22 10.02 2.56
N ASP A 20 -20.53 10.32 3.83
CA ASP A 20 -21.76 11.03 4.20
C ASP A 20 -21.83 12.44 3.61
N ARG A 21 -20.67 13.07 3.43
CA ARG A 21 -20.54 14.38 2.78
C ARG A 21 -20.53 14.31 1.25
N GLY A 22 -20.53 13.13 0.66
CA GLY A 22 -20.42 12.91 -0.79
C GLY A 22 -19.08 13.35 -1.40
N ILE A 23 -18.03 13.49 -0.57
CA ILE A 23 -16.67 13.84 -1.00
C ILE A 23 -15.92 12.57 -1.47
N TRP A 24 -16.21 11.44 -0.85
CA TRP A 24 -15.65 10.12 -1.16
C TRP A 24 -16.71 9.23 -1.79
N THR A 25 -16.30 8.38 -2.71
CA THR A 25 -17.17 7.39 -3.35
C THR A 25 -16.69 5.98 -3.02
N THR A 26 -17.52 4.97 -3.22
CA THR A 26 -17.22 3.59 -2.83
C THR A 26 -16.13 2.92 -3.69
N ASP A 27 -15.73 3.54 -4.80
CA ASP A 27 -14.61 3.12 -5.66
C ASP A 27 -13.25 3.71 -5.23
N MET A 28 -13.26 4.64 -4.26
CA MET A 28 -12.05 5.22 -3.68
C MET A 28 -11.53 4.37 -2.53
N GLN A 29 -10.21 4.36 -2.36
CA GLN A 29 -9.52 3.58 -1.32
C GLN A 29 -8.68 4.48 -0.43
N LEU A 30 -8.65 4.17 0.87
CA LEU A 30 -7.79 4.83 1.84
C LEU A 30 -6.64 3.90 2.23
N GLY A 31 -5.39 4.35 2.00
CA GLY A 31 -4.19 3.70 2.50
C GLY A 31 -3.96 4.02 3.99
N VAL A 32 -3.65 3.01 4.77
CA VAL A 32 -3.35 3.14 6.21
C VAL A 32 -2.06 2.41 6.53
N ASN A 33 -1.05 3.17 6.93
CA ASN A 33 0.23 2.62 7.35
C ASN A 33 0.10 1.81 8.64
N ILE A 34 0.61 0.58 8.62
CA ILE A 34 0.64 -0.34 9.75
C ILE A 34 2.10 -0.71 10.04
N SER A 35 2.61 -0.28 11.19
CA SER A 35 3.96 -0.67 11.62
C SER A 35 4.03 -2.16 11.97
N PRO A 36 5.24 -2.79 11.93
CA PRO A 36 5.41 -4.18 12.35
C PRO A 36 4.84 -4.47 13.74
N LYS A 37 5.05 -3.56 14.70
CA LYS A 37 4.51 -3.70 16.06
C LYS A 37 2.98 -3.74 16.10
N GLN A 38 2.32 -2.89 15.31
CA GLN A 38 0.86 -2.87 15.20
C GLN A 38 0.35 -4.12 14.48
N PHE A 39 1.06 -4.57 13.44
CA PHE A 39 0.71 -5.78 12.72
C PHE A 39 0.75 -7.02 13.61
N HIS A 40 1.76 -7.14 14.50
CA HIS A 40 1.89 -8.27 15.42
C HIS A 40 0.92 -8.22 16.62
N ASP A 41 0.19 -7.11 16.81
CA ASP A 41 -0.83 -7.05 17.88
C ASP A 41 -1.91 -8.14 17.67
N PRO A 42 -2.20 -8.98 18.68
CA PRO A 42 -3.21 -10.04 18.56
C PRO A 42 -4.64 -9.49 18.38
N GLY A 43 -4.88 -8.26 18.80
CA GLY A 43 -6.18 -7.58 18.68
C GLY A 43 -6.42 -6.92 17.32
N LEU A 44 -5.43 -6.88 16.41
CA LEU A 44 -5.55 -6.17 15.14
C LEU A 44 -6.76 -6.61 14.31
N ILE A 45 -6.94 -7.91 14.09
CA ILE A 45 -8.04 -8.45 13.28
C ILE A 45 -9.40 -8.09 13.89
N ALA A 46 -9.55 -8.33 15.19
CA ALA A 46 -10.81 -8.02 15.89
C ALA A 46 -11.14 -6.51 15.87
N SER A 47 -10.12 -5.66 16.02
CA SER A 47 -10.30 -4.22 15.95
C SER A 47 -10.65 -3.73 14.55
N LEU A 48 -10.01 -4.29 13.51
CA LEU A 48 -10.33 -4.00 12.12
C LEU A 48 -11.77 -4.38 11.80
N GLU A 49 -12.17 -5.60 12.12
CA GLU A 49 -13.53 -6.09 11.90
C GLU A 49 -14.57 -5.24 12.64
N HIS A 50 -14.29 -4.93 13.91
CA HIS A 50 -15.18 -4.07 14.71
C HIS A 50 -15.31 -2.66 14.11
N SER A 51 -14.21 -2.05 13.68
CA SER A 51 -14.21 -0.71 13.12
C SER A 51 -14.96 -0.64 11.78
N LEU A 52 -14.69 -1.59 10.87
CA LEU A 52 -15.39 -1.66 9.59
C LEU A 52 -16.91 -1.79 9.78
N LYS A 53 -17.35 -2.68 10.68
CA LYS A 53 -18.77 -2.87 11.01
C LYS A 53 -19.39 -1.64 11.69
N SER A 54 -18.70 -1.04 12.67
CA SER A 54 -19.24 0.07 13.45
C SER A 54 -19.47 1.33 12.63
N TYR A 55 -18.63 1.54 11.60
CA TYR A 55 -18.72 2.72 10.72
C TYR A 55 -19.36 2.40 9.36
N ASP A 56 -19.86 1.17 9.17
CA ASP A 56 -20.45 0.71 7.89
C ASP A 56 -19.55 1.01 6.69
N ILE A 57 -18.27 0.59 6.80
CA ILE A 57 -17.26 0.73 5.75
C ILE A 57 -17.06 -0.61 5.06
N SER A 58 -17.13 -0.61 3.72
CA SER A 58 -16.76 -1.78 2.93
C SER A 58 -15.26 -2.08 3.08
N PRO A 59 -14.87 -3.33 3.39
CA PRO A 59 -13.46 -3.66 3.66
C PRO A 59 -12.50 -3.31 2.50
N ASP A 60 -12.96 -3.38 1.25
CA ASP A 60 -12.19 -3.07 0.04
C ASP A 60 -11.88 -1.58 -0.14
N MET A 61 -12.53 -0.71 0.63
CA MET A 61 -12.20 0.72 0.70
C MET A 61 -10.96 0.99 1.56
N LEU A 62 -10.45 -0.01 2.30
CA LEU A 62 -9.29 0.12 3.16
C LEU A 62 -8.12 -0.72 2.63
N THR A 63 -6.97 -0.09 2.46
CA THR A 63 -5.72 -0.74 2.11
C THR A 63 -4.75 -0.61 3.29
N LEU A 64 -4.28 -1.73 3.84
CA LEU A 64 -3.24 -1.71 4.85
C LEU A 64 -1.87 -1.67 4.18
N GLU A 65 -1.10 -0.63 4.47
CA GLU A 65 0.24 -0.42 3.92
C GLU A 65 1.28 -0.93 4.92
N VAL A 66 2.10 -1.87 4.49
CA VAL A 66 3.14 -2.49 5.31
C VAL A 66 4.49 -2.37 4.62
N THR A 67 5.55 -2.10 5.38
CA THR A 67 6.90 -2.05 4.84
C THR A 67 7.54 -3.44 4.78
N GLU A 68 8.59 -3.58 3.97
CA GLU A 68 9.36 -4.83 3.86
C GLU A 68 9.90 -5.36 5.19
N ASN A 69 10.18 -4.47 6.14
CA ASN A 69 10.66 -4.84 7.48
C ASN A 69 9.70 -5.75 8.25
N LEU A 70 8.40 -5.72 7.93
CA LEU A 70 7.44 -6.65 8.51
C LEU A 70 7.76 -8.11 8.18
N LEU A 71 8.44 -8.37 7.06
CA LEU A 71 8.67 -9.71 6.53
C LEU A 71 9.93 -10.38 7.09
N ILE A 72 10.74 -9.66 7.86
CA ILE A 72 12.04 -10.16 8.38
C ILE A 72 11.81 -11.20 9.48
N ASP A 73 10.84 -10.95 10.36
CA ASP A 73 10.56 -11.79 11.51
C ASP A 73 9.27 -12.61 11.27
N ASP A 74 9.35 -13.94 11.43
CA ASP A 74 8.21 -14.87 11.40
C ASP A 74 7.30 -14.74 10.15
N PHE A 75 7.90 -14.86 8.97
CA PHE A 75 7.24 -14.72 7.67
C PHE A 75 5.94 -15.54 7.54
N GLU A 76 5.91 -16.79 8.03
CA GLU A 76 4.72 -17.66 7.91
C GLU A 76 3.54 -17.11 8.71
N SER A 77 3.78 -16.65 9.93
CA SER A 77 2.73 -16.03 10.77
C SER A 77 2.20 -14.74 10.14
N VAL A 78 3.10 -13.93 9.53
CA VAL A 78 2.71 -12.72 8.80
C VAL A 78 1.80 -13.06 7.63
N VAL A 79 2.20 -14.02 6.78
CA VAL A 79 1.39 -14.46 5.62
C VAL A 79 0.02 -14.96 6.06
N ASP A 80 -0.05 -15.79 7.10
CA ASP A 80 -1.32 -16.32 7.58
C ASP A 80 -2.24 -15.24 8.14
N LYS A 81 -1.67 -14.24 8.83
CA LYS A 81 -2.44 -13.11 9.33
C LYS A 81 -2.93 -12.20 8.19
N MET A 82 -2.07 -11.93 7.20
CA MET A 82 -2.47 -11.18 6.00
C MET A 82 -3.62 -11.87 5.26
N LYS A 83 -3.56 -13.20 5.08
CA LYS A 83 -4.64 -13.97 4.45
C LYS A 83 -5.97 -13.79 5.18
N LYS A 84 -5.98 -13.93 6.51
CA LYS A 84 -7.19 -13.73 7.31
C LYS A 84 -7.81 -12.35 7.14
N ILE A 85 -6.98 -11.30 7.09
CA ILE A 85 -7.42 -9.92 6.87
C ILE A 85 -7.94 -9.74 5.44
N ARG A 86 -7.26 -10.32 4.45
CA ARG A 86 -7.68 -10.26 3.04
C ARG A 86 -8.99 -11.04 2.80
N ASP A 87 -9.20 -12.15 3.49
CA ASP A 87 -10.45 -12.91 3.44
C ASP A 87 -11.67 -12.10 3.94
N MET A 88 -11.43 -11.04 4.71
CA MET A 88 -12.45 -10.06 5.10
C MET A 88 -12.75 -9.05 3.98
N GLY A 89 -11.91 -8.99 2.94
CA GLY A 89 -12.02 -8.05 1.82
C GLY A 89 -11.07 -6.86 1.88
N THR A 90 -10.31 -6.68 2.96
CA THR A 90 -9.32 -5.59 3.10
C THR A 90 -8.09 -5.88 2.23
N ARG A 91 -7.58 -4.85 1.56
CA ARG A 91 -6.42 -4.96 0.65
C ARG A 91 -5.11 -4.72 1.37
N PHE A 92 -4.01 -5.20 0.75
CA PHE A 92 -2.65 -4.95 1.22
C PHE A 92 -1.80 -4.27 0.16
N ALA A 93 -1.05 -3.25 0.59
CA ALA A 93 0.05 -2.68 -0.17
C ALA A 93 1.39 -2.95 0.54
N ILE A 94 2.42 -3.27 -0.24
CA ILE A 94 3.79 -3.20 0.25
C ILE A 94 4.35 -1.82 -0.06
N ASP A 95 4.82 -1.13 0.99
CA ASP A 95 5.33 0.23 0.94
C ASP A 95 6.86 0.26 0.90
N ASP A 96 7.43 1.34 0.35
CA ASP A 96 8.89 1.56 0.20
C ASP A 96 9.62 0.40 -0.51
N PHE A 97 8.96 -0.25 -1.50
CA PHE A 97 9.52 -1.43 -2.15
C PHE A 97 10.79 -1.11 -2.93
N GLY A 98 11.83 -1.88 -2.64
CA GLY A 98 13.16 -1.77 -3.26
C GLY A 98 14.18 -1.04 -2.40
N SER A 99 13.77 -0.36 -1.31
CA SER A 99 14.68 0.34 -0.39
C SER A 99 15.40 -0.59 0.59
N GLY A 100 14.94 -1.84 0.72
CA GLY A 100 15.42 -2.82 1.70
C GLY A 100 15.96 -4.13 1.11
N TYR A 101 15.89 -5.19 1.90
CA TYR A 101 16.32 -6.55 1.53
C TYR A 101 15.23 -7.28 0.72
N SER A 102 14.57 -6.61 -0.22
CA SER A 102 13.48 -7.20 -0.98
C SER A 102 13.93 -8.41 -1.77
N SER A 103 13.65 -9.57 -1.24
CA SER A 103 13.70 -10.75 -2.09
C SER A 103 12.40 -10.82 -2.88
N MET A 104 12.48 -10.63 -4.21
CA MET A 104 11.34 -10.82 -5.12
C MET A 104 10.65 -12.20 -4.94
N ILE A 105 11.34 -13.16 -4.31
CA ILE A 105 10.80 -14.47 -3.93
C ILE A 105 9.64 -14.35 -2.95
N TYR A 106 9.66 -13.38 -2.04
CA TYR A 106 8.59 -13.18 -1.07
C TYR A 106 7.30 -12.66 -1.71
N LEU A 107 7.39 -11.85 -2.78
CA LEU A 107 6.20 -11.33 -3.48
C LEU A 107 5.26 -12.45 -3.94
N LYS A 108 5.81 -13.59 -4.36
CA LYS A 108 5.00 -14.75 -4.79
C LYS A 108 4.10 -15.30 -3.67
N ARG A 109 4.53 -15.18 -2.42
CA ARG A 109 3.86 -15.81 -1.26
C ARG A 109 2.98 -14.84 -0.48
N LEU A 110 3.22 -13.56 -0.65
CA LEU A 110 2.47 -12.51 0.05
C LEU A 110 1.12 -12.29 -0.65
N PRO A 111 0.03 -12.23 0.10
CA PRO A 111 -1.29 -11.90 -0.43
C PRO A 111 -1.43 -10.38 -0.60
N LEU A 112 -0.61 -9.81 -1.50
CA LEU A 112 -0.60 -8.39 -1.83
C LEU A 112 -1.56 -8.09 -2.98
N ASP A 113 -2.04 -6.86 -3.00
CA ASP A 113 -2.85 -6.29 -4.09
C ASP A 113 -2.11 -5.13 -4.76
N ILE A 114 -1.25 -4.42 -4.02
CA ILE A 114 -0.58 -3.20 -4.46
C ILE A 114 0.91 -3.26 -4.11
N LEU A 115 1.75 -2.74 -5.02
CA LEU A 115 3.16 -2.49 -4.80
C LEU A 115 3.44 -0.99 -4.97
N LYS A 116 4.01 -0.34 -3.95
CA LYS A 116 4.38 1.07 -3.98
C LYS A 116 5.88 1.18 -4.20
N ILE A 117 6.28 1.83 -5.29
CA ILE A 117 7.70 2.05 -5.62
C ILE A 117 8.18 3.28 -4.87
N ASP A 118 9.24 3.10 -4.07
CA ASP A 118 9.84 4.15 -3.26
C ASP A 118 10.23 5.37 -4.10
N ARG A 119 10.02 6.55 -3.52
CA ARG A 119 10.33 7.85 -4.12
C ARG A 119 11.79 8.02 -4.56
N GLU A 120 12.75 7.33 -3.91
CA GLU A 120 14.17 7.43 -4.28
C GLU A 120 14.42 6.90 -5.70
N PHE A 121 13.74 5.82 -6.10
CA PHE A 121 13.79 5.30 -7.47
C PHE A 121 13.10 6.25 -8.44
N ILE A 122 11.97 6.78 -8.05
CA ILE A 122 11.17 7.68 -8.91
C ILE A 122 11.89 9.00 -9.15
N ALA A 123 12.54 9.59 -8.13
CA ALA A 123 13.29 10.84 -8.26
C ALA A 123 14.46 10.75 -9.26
N ASN A 124 15.10 9.57 -9.37
CA ASN A 124 16.28 9.33 -10.19
C ASN A 124 15.97 8.66 -11.55
N LEU A 125 14.72 8.38 -11.84
CA LEU A 125 14.28 7.56 -12.98
C LEU A 125 14.79 8.07 -14.34
N ASN A 126 14.90 9.40 -14.54
CA ASN A 126 15.35 9.99 -15.79
C ASN A 126 16.86 10.21 -15.89
N SER A 127 17.57 10.12 -14.77
CA SER A 127 18.99 10.46 -14.68
C SER A 127 19.90 9.25 -14.53
N ASP A 128 19.36 8.12 -14.11
CA ASP A 128 20.09 6.89 -13.83
C ASP A 128 19.48 5.69 -14.58
N LYS A 129 20.29 5.10 -15.47
CA LYS A 129 19.89 3.93 -16.27
C LYS A 129 19.70 2.66 -15.43
N ASP A 130 20.45 2.52 -14.35
CA ASP A 130 20.36 1.36 -13.48
C ASP A 130 19.04 1.43 -12.68
N THR A 131 18.68 2.61 -12.22
CA THR A 131 17.37 2.89 -11.59
C THR A 131 16.22 2.62 -12.57
N LEU A 132 16.32 3.07 -13.82
CA LEU A 132 15.30 2.78 -14.84
C LEU A 132 15.15 1.26 -15.04
N GLY A 133 16.25 0.52 -15.21
CA GLY A 133 16.21 -0.93 -15.37
C GLY A 133 15.59 -1.65 -14.18
N LEU A 134 15.81 -1.15 -12.95
CA LEU A 134 15.20 -1.70 -11.75
C LEU A 134 13.68 -1.46 -11.73
N VAL A 135 13.23 -0.24 -12.05
CA VAL A 135 11.80 0.07 -12.12
C VAL A 135 11.11 -0.74 -13.21
N GLU A 136 11.73 -0.93 -14.38
CA GLU A 136 11.23 -1.82 -15.43
C GLU A 136 11.05 -3.27 -14.93
N ALA A 137 12.02 -3.79 -14.18
CA ALA A 137 11.93 -5.12 -13.57
C ALA A 137 10.80 -5.22 -12.55
N ILE A 138 10.64 -4.21 -11.70
CA ILE A 138 9.52 -4.14 -10.74
C ILE A 138 8.18 -4.15 -11.48
N MET A 139 8.02 -3.33 -12.52
CA MET A 139 6.80 -3.26 -13.33
C MET A 139 6.49 -4.61 -14.00
N MET A 140 7.50 -5.31 -14.51
CA MET A 140 7.33 -6.64 -15.12
C MET A 140 6.87 -7.68 -14.11
N VAL A 141 7.50 -7.73 -12.93
CA VAL A 141 7.15 -8.66 -11.85
C VAL A 141 5.75 -8.38 -11.30
N SER A 142 5.41 -7.11 -11.09
CA SER A 142 4.08 -6.72 -10.61
C SER A 142 2.98 -7.16 -11.58
N ARG A 143 3.18 -6.96 -12.88
CA ARG A 143 2.25 -7.47 -13.91
C ARG A 143 2.12 -8.99 -13.88
N HIS A 144 3.23 -9.70 -13.68
CA HIS A 144 3.22 -11.18 -13.61
C HIS A 144 2.37 -11.68 -12.43
N TYR A 145 2.40 -10.99 -11.30
CA TYR A 145 1.62 -11.36 -10.09
C TYR A 145 0.25 -10.67 -10.00
N GLY A 146 -0.11 -9.84 -10.98
CA GLY A 146 -1.40 -9.13 -10.99
C GLY A 146 -1.50 -8.05 -9.91
N LEU A 147 -0.37 -7.44 -9.55
CA LEU A 147 -0.32 -6.35 -8.57
C LEU A 147 -0.52 -5.00 -9.26
N ASP A 148 -1.33 -4.15 -8.66
CA ASP A 148 -1.37 -2.73 -8.97
C ASP A 148 -0.04 -2.07 -8.55
N VAL A 149 0.48 -1.15 -9.35
CA VAL A 149 1.70 -0.41 -9.00
C VAL A 149 1.38 1.06 -8.76
N VAL A 150 1.86 1.59 -7.64
CA VAL A 150 1.81 3.02 -7.31
C VAL A 150 3.23 3.57 -7.31
N ALA A 151 3.51 4.57 -8.14
CA ALA A 151 4.77 5.29 -8.12
C ALA A 151 4.68 6.47 -7.15
N GLU A 152 5.58 6.51 -6.15
CA GLU A 152 5.60 7.55 -5.13
C GLU A 152 6.58 8.68 -5.44
N GLY A 153 6.29 9.87 -4.93
CA GLY A 153 7.18 11.02 -5.09
C GLY A 153 7.28 11.54 -6.52
N VAL A 154 6.23 11.40 -7.32
CA VAL A 154 6.21 11.97 -8.67
C VAL A 154 6.07 13.48 -8.58
N GLU A 155 7.16 14.20 -8.85
CA GLU A 155 7.23 15.66 -8.77
C GLU A 155 7.31 16.33 -10.15
N LYS A 156 7.87 15.64 -11.15
CA LYS A 156 8.15 16.18 -12.47
C LYS A 156 7.35 15.48 -13.55
N ARG A 157 6.92 16.28 -14.54
CA ARG A 157 6.16 15.78 -15.69
C ARG A 157 6.93 14.76 -16.52
N GLU A 158 8.24 14.97 -16.69
CA GLU A 158 9.11 14.10 -17.48
C GLU A 158 9.19 12.68 -16.85
N VAL A 159 9.19 12.60 -15.52
CA VAL A 159 9.14 11.33 -14.78
C VAL A 159 7.81 10.62 -14.99
N LEU A 160 6.70 11.39 -14.93
CA LEU A 160 5.37 10.86 -15.19
C LEU A 160 5.24 10.26 -16.61
N GLU A 161 5.84 10.90 -17.61
CA GLU A 161 5.81 10.42 -19.00
C GLU A 161 6.56 9.08 -19.15
N VAL A 162 7.71 8.93 -18.47
CA VAL A 162 8.43 7.63 -18.43
C VAL A 162 7.60 6.56 -17.73
N LEU A 163 7.06 6.83 -16.54
CA LEU A 163 6.21 5.88 -15.81
C LEU A 163 5.02 5.41 -16.63
N ARG A 164 4.37 6.31 -17.35
CA ARG A 164 3.27 5.97 -18.28
C ARG A 164 3.75 5.05 -19.40
N SER A 165 4.92 5.31 -19.97
CA SER A 165 5.48 4.44 -21.02
C SER A 165 5.81 3.04 -20.53
N LEU A 166 6.10 2.90 -19.23
CA LEU A 166 6.30 1.61 -18.55
C LEU A 166 4.99 0.91 -18.16
N GLY A 167 3.83 1.58 -18.35
CA GLY A 167 2.51 1.04 -18.01
C GLY A 167 2.16 1.17 -16.53
N CYS A 168 2.72 2.15 -15.83
CA CYS A 168 2.28 2.53 -14.50
C CYS A 168 1.09 3.47 -14.62
N ASP A 169 -0.03 3.18 -13.93
CA ASP A 169 -1.27 3.93 -14.02
C ASP A 169 -1.65 4.67 -12.73
N LYS A 170 -0.97 4.37 -11.62
CA LYS A 170 -1.23 5.01 -10.32
C LYS A 170 -0.01 5.77 -9.84
N TYR A 171 -0.22 7.01 -9.40
CA TYR A 171 0.87 7.92 -9.02
C TYR A 171 0.51 8.69 -7.76
N GLN A 172 1.51 8.96 -6.94
CA GLN A 172 1.42 9.84 -5.78
C GLN A 172 2.61 10.81 -5.78
N GLY A 173 2.36 12.11 -5.50
CA GLY A 173 3.43 13.08 -5.38
C GLY A 173 2.99 14.51 -5.62
N ALA A 174 3.92 15.46 -5.38
CA ALA A 174 3.68 16.89 -5.43
C ALA A 174 3.31 17.42 -6.83
N HIS A 175 3.53 16.62 -7.89
CA HIS A 175 3.05 16.95 -9.23
C HIS A 175 1.51 17.04 -9.28
N PHE A 176 0.80 16.29 -8.44
CA PHE A 176 -0.67 16.25 -8.42
C PHE A 176 -1.25 17.09 -7.29
N SER A 177 -0.74 16.90 -6.07
CA SER A 177 -1.15 17.65 -4.88
C SER A 177 -0.06 17.60 -3.82
N MET A 178 0.10 18.70 -3.09
CA MET A 178 0.90 18.72 -1.86
C MET A 178 0.13 17.98 -0.74
N PRO A 179 0.86 17.36 0.21
CA PRO A 179 0.24 16.83 1.42
C PRO A 179 -0.53 17.93 2.16
N VAL A 180 -1.71 17.59 2.69
CA VAL A 180 -2.56 18.48 3.49
C VAL A 180 -2.28 18.30 4.98
#